data_3b625d67c99cd316f555570deaaf3617
#
_entry.id   3b625d67c99cd316f555570deaaf3617
#
_cell.length_a   1.000
_cell.length_b   1.000
_cell.length_c   1.000
_cell.angle_alpha   90.00
_cell.angle_beta   90.00
_cell.angle_gamma   90.00
#
_symmetry.space_group_name_H-M   'P 1'
#
loop_
_entity.id
_entity.type
_entity.pdbx_description
1 polymer ?
#
loop_
_entity_poly.entity_id
_entity_poly.type
_entity_poly.pdbx_seq_one_letter_code
_entity_poly.pdbx_strand_id
1 'polypeptide(L)'
;MSSERKLSELARHLIQPTGIVRSAFPRVMQVAGQAGIEYDRWQQGLGTLILGTREDGSYAASEGGVVISICRQVGKTFTIGSMIFILCMLRPGLKVLWTAHRTRTSDETFSSMQTLARKPAFGKYVRNVRKANGQQEIEFANASRIMFGARENGFGRGFDGVDVEVFDEAQILKERALDDMIPAMNTARNPLVIFMGTPPTPTDPGEVFTEKRRAALKGADGMLYVEFSADRDADPDDRAQWRKANPSFPKRTSEAAILRMKNLLGEDSFRREGLGIWDEQAVTEVIGEEAWHATEVADPQTDGLLAFGVDMPPDRSALAIGLAFKHDDGTAFVSLQEYRATRSDGVQWAVDWLADRWHKTAAVVIDAQSPAMSIVPDLQKRHVKVTVTDTRGLGQATGRMLDMIRDKTVTHLSDAEQPQLAAAAKGVTLRDIGPNGAVAWNKKGSDVEISPLQATTLALHGAFTTKRRPGRKQRLRRLA
;
A
#
# COMPACT_ATOMS: atom_id res chain seq x y z
N MET A 1 -11.97 2.58 -36.47
CA MET A 1 -10.51 2.39 -36.60
C MET A 1 -9.71 2.25 -35.28
N SER A 2 -10.28 2.38 -34.08
CA SER A 2 -9.49 2.33 -32.82
C SER A 2 -9.39 0.95 -32.15
N SER A 3 -10.10 -0.07 -32.61
CA SER A 3 -10.02 -1.44 -32.09
C SER A 3 -8.86 -2.24 -32.66
N GLU A 4 -8.07 -1.67 -33.56
CA GLU A 4 -6.97 -2.36 -34.25
C GLU A 4 -5.60 -2.14 -33.59
N ARG A 5 -5.51 -1.26 -32.56
CA ARG A 5 -4.25 -0.99 -31.91
C ARG A 5 -3.82 -2.13 -30.97
N LYS A 6 -2.53 -2.45 -31.05
CA LYS A 6 -1.92 -3.50 -30.23
C LYS A 6 -1.81 -3.05 -28.76
N LEU A 7 -1.66 -4.00 -27.85
CA LEU A 7 -1.42 -3.74 -26.43
C LEU A 7 -0.20 -2.81 -26.23
N SER A 8 0.90 -3.07 -26.93
CA SER A 8 2.14 -2.29 -26.84
C SER A 8 2.03 -0.85 -27.34
N GLU A 9 0.99 -0.54 -28.13
CA GLU A 9 0.74 0.81 -28.65
C GLU A 9 -0.17 1.62 -27.71
N LEU A 10 -0.86 0.95 -26.78
CA LEU A 10 -1.86 1.53 -25.90
C LEU A 10 -1.43 1.59 -24.44
N ALA A 11 -0.69 0.59 -24.01
CA ALA A 11 -0.22 0.54 -22.63
C ALA A 11 0.83 1.64 -22.37
N ARG A 12 0.64 2.41 -21.31
CA ARG A 12 1.64 3.36 -20.80
C ARG A 12 2.87 2.63 -20.28
N HIS A 13 2.61 1.57 -19.50
CA HIS A 13 3.63 0.65 -19.01
C HIS A 13 3.23 -0.76 -19.37
N LEU A 14 4.16 -1.50 -19.97
CA LEU A 14 4.02 -2.90 -20.33
C LEU A 14 5.30 -3.63 -19.91
N ILE A 15 5.29 -4.20 -18.72
CA ILE A 15 6.38 -5.03 -18.20
C ILE A 15 5.96 -6.48 -18.37
N GLN A 16 6.74 -7.24 -19.12
CA GLN A 16 6.46 -8.62 -19.47
C GLN A 16 7.42 -9.55 -18.77
N PRO A 17 6.94 -10.69 -18.24
CA PRO A 17 7.83 -11.71 -17.70
C PRO A 17 8.69 -12.31 -18.79
N THR A 18 9.90 -12.72 -18.46
CA THR A 18 10.83 -13.36 -19.39
C THR A 18 10.44 -14.81 -19.67
N GLY A 19 10.96 -15.36 -20.77
CA GLY A 19 10.87 -16.80 -21.09
C GLY A 19 9.52 -17.30 -21.57
N ILE A 20 8.63 -16.44 -22.06
CA ILE A 20 7.37 -16.89 -22.69
C ILE A 20 7.68 -17.58 -24.02
N VAL A 21 7.36 -18.88 -24.15
CA VAL A 21 7.54 -19.65 -25.38
C VAL A 21 6.20 -20.06 -26.01
N ARG A 22 5.12 -20.15 -25.23
CA ARG A 22 3.79 -20.55 -25.68
C ARG A 22 2.72 -19.74 -24.94
N SER A 23 1.48 -19.77 -25.48
CA SER A 23 0.30 -19.23 -24.81
C SER A 23 -0.93 -20.08 -25.11
N ALA A 24 -1.79 -20.27 -24.13
CA ALA A 24 -3.08 -20.94 -24.31
C ALA A 24 -4.15 -20.01 -24.92
N PHE A 25 -3.90 -18.71 -25.04
CA PHE A 25 -4.89 -17.73 -25.44
C PHE A 25 -5.41 -17.90 -26.89
N PRO A 26 -4.61 -18.32 -27.90
CA PRO A 26 -5.16 -18.61 -29.24
C PRO A 26 -6.29 -19.64 -29.21
N ARG A 27 -6.19 -20.65 -28.37
CA ARG A 27 -7.26 -21.63 -28.18
C ARG A 27 -8.49 -21.04 -27.49
N VAL A 28 -8.27 -20.15 -26.51
CA VAL A 28 -9.36 -19.37 -25.87
C VAL A 28 -10.09 -18.53 -26.91
N MET A 29 -9.37 -17.81 -27.79
CA MET A 29 -9.98 -17.02 -28.87
C MET A 29 -10.82 -17.87 -29.82
N GLN A 30 -10.32 -19.03 -30.22
CA GLN A 30 -11.05 -19.94 -31.10
C GLN A 30 -12.40 -20.35 -30.48
N VAL A 31 -12.42 -20.70 -29.20
CA VAL A 31 -13.63 -21.08 -28.49
C VAL A 31 -14.55 -19.88 -28.26
N ALA A 32 -14.00 -18.73 -27.94
CA ALA A 32 -14.73 -17.47 -27.79
C ALA A 32 -15.51 -17.10 -29.07
N GLY A 33 -14.87 -17.24 -30.24
CA GLY A 33 -15.49 -16.97 -31.52
C GLY A 33 -16.72 -17.84 -31.83
N GLN A 34 -16.75 -19.08 -31.33
CA GLN A 34 -17.93 -19.99 -31.44
C GLN A 34 -19.14 -19.45 -30.68
N ALA A 35 -18.93 -18.63 -29.67
CA ALA A 35 -19.99 -18.00 -28.87
C ALA A 35 -20.23 -16.54 -29.26
N GLY A 36 -19.66 -16.07 -30.38
CA GLY A 36 -19.76 -14.68 -30.82
C GLY A 36 -19.04 -13.68 -29.91
N ILE A 37 -18.01 -14.13 -29.21
CA ILE A 37 -17.16 -13.26 -28.38
C ILE A 37 -15.93 -12.88 -29.22
N GLU A 38 -15.80 -11.58 -29.46
CA GLU A 38 -14.65 -11.00 -30.16
C GLU A 38 -13.83 -10.15 -29.20
N TYR A 39 -12.53 -10.42 -29.17
CA TYR A 39 -11.56 -9.63 -28.42
C TYR A 39 -10.93 -8.56 -29.33
N ASP A 40 -10.86 -7.33 -28.86
CA ASP A 40 -10.09 -6.28 -29.52
C ASP A 40 -8.59 -6.62 -29.48
N ARG A 41 -7.78 -6.06 -30.38
CA ARG A 41 -6.35 -6.43 -30.50
C ARG A 41 -5.54 -6.24 -29.20
N TRP A 42 -5.86 -5.22 -28.43
CA TRP A 42 -5.23 -5.03 -27.13
C TRP A 42 -5.59 -6.14 -26.13
N GLN A 43 -6.86 -6.61 -26.15
CA GLN A 43 -7.31 -7.74 -25.31
C GLN A 43 -6.65 -9.05 -25.76
N GLN A 44 -6.45 -9.22 -27.07
CA GLN A 44 -5.73 -10.39 -27.60
C GLN A 44 -4.27 -10.40 -27.11
N GLY A 45 -3.58 -9.24 -27.16
CA GLY A 45 -2.23 -9.10 -26.63
C GLY A 45 -2.17 -9.37 -25.13
N LEU A 46 -3.11 -8.80 -24.37
CA LEU A 46 -3.21 -8.99 -22.94
C LEU A 46 -3.43 -10.47 -22.56
N GLY A 47 -4.43 -11.12 -23.18
CA GLY A 47 -4.71 -12.53 -22.94
C GLY A 47 -3.55 -13.46 -23.33
N THR A 48 -2.84 -13.12 -24.41
CA THR A 48 -1.64 -13.87 -24.85
C THR A 48 -0.56 -13.84 -23.76
N LEU A 49 -0.32 -12.68 -23.14
CA LEU A 49 0.68 -12.54 -22.09
C LEU A 49 0.22 -13.16 -20.76
N ILE A 50 -1.05 -12.99 -20.39
CA ILE A 50 -1.61 -13.60 -19.15
C ILE A 50 -1.46 -15.12 -19.15
N LEU A 51 -1.80 -15.76 -20.29
CA LEU A 51 -1.73 -17.20 -20.45
C LEU A 51 -0.40 -17.68 -21.08
N GLY A 52 0.61 -16.82 -21.04
CA GLY A 52 1.97 -17.12 -21.50
C GLY A 52 2.66 -18.13 -20.56
N THR A 53 3.29 -19.15 -21.14
CA THR A 53 3.99 -20.19 -20.40
C THR A 53 5.45 -20.32 -20.84
N ARG A 54 6.30 -20.71 -19.87
CA ARG A 54 7.71 -21.08 -20.07
C ARG A 54 7.81 -22.48 -20.67
N GLU A 55 9.03 -22.95 -20.96
CA GLU A 55 9.29 -24.28 -21.55
C GLU A 55 8.78 -25.44 -20.68
N ASP A 56 8.86 -25.30 -19.37
CA ASP A 56 8.38 -26.27 -18.38
C ASP A 56 6.85 -26.30 -18.26
N GLY A 57 6.15 -25.40 -18.96
CA GLY A 57 4.70 -25.26 -18.94
C GLY A 57 4.16 -24.40 -17.79
N SER A 58 5.01 -23.85 -16.91
CA SER A 58 4.62 -22.93 -15.87
C SER A 58 4.18 -21.58 -16.48
N TYR A 59 3.22 -20.89 -15.84
CA TYR A 59 2.90 -19.52 -16.24
C TYR A 59 4.11 -18.60 -16.03
N ALA A 60 4.44 -17.81 -17.02
CA ALA A 60 5.58 -16.91 -16.93
C ALA A 60 5.40 -15.82 -15.86
N ALA A 61 4.15 -15.46 -15.54
CA ALA A 61 3.78 -14.50 -14.50
C ALA A 61 3.34 -15.19 -13.17
N SER A 62 3.76 -16.42 -12.90
CA SER A 62 3.32 -17.16 -11.71
C SER A 62 3.88 -16.61 -10.40
N GLU A 63 5.09 -16.04 -10.41
CA GLU A 63 5.77 -15.59 -9.19
C GLU A 63 5.29 -14.21 -8.72
N GLY A 64 5.28 -13.24 -9.63
CA GLY A 64 4.87 -11.87 -9.32
C GLY A 64 3.38 -11.58 -9.53
N GLY A 65 2.71 -12.47 -10.29
CA GLY A 65 1.32 -12.31 -10.69
C GLY A 65 1.13 -11.42 -11.92
N VAL A 66 -0.12 -11.33 -12.35
CA VAL A 66 -0.59 -10.41 -13.41
C VAL A 66 -1.22 -9.19 -12.74
N VAL A 67 -0.78 -8.00 -13.10
CA VAL A 67 -1.27 -6.74 -12.53
C VAL A 67 -1.76 -5.82 -13.64
N ILE A 68 -3.05 -5.45 -13.59
CA ILE A 68 -3.71 -4.67 -14.63
C ILE A 68 -4.29 -3.40 -14.00
N SER A 69 -3.68 -2.26 -14.31
CA SER A 69 -4.18 -0.93 -13.96
C SER A 69 -4.87 -0.30 -15.17
N ILE A 70 -6.17 -0.06 -15.05
CA ILE A 70 -6.99 0.44 -16.15
C ILE A 70 -8.20 1.18 -15.60
N CYS A 71 -8.60 2.27 -16.25
CA CYS A 71 -9.76 3.07 -15.84
C CYS A 71 -11.08 2.26 -15.81
N ARG A 72 -12.13 2.84 -15.23
CA ARG A 72 -13.44 2.18 -15.13
C ARG A 72 -14.11 1.97 -16.48
N GLN A 73 -14.97 0.94 -16.56
CA GLN A 73 -15.88 0.64 -17.68
C GLN A 73 -15.19 0.39 -19.03
N VAL A 74 -13.96 -0.07 -19.01
CA VAL A 74 -13.19 -0.43 -20.22
C VAL A 74 -13.39 -1.89 -20.64
N GLY A 75 -14.07 -2.70 -19.82
CA GLY A 75 -14.32 -4.11 -20.09
C GLY A 75 -13.27 -5.07 -19.51
N LYS A 76 -12.55 -4.69 -18.44
CA LYS A 76 -11.58 -5.57 -17.75
C LYS A 76 -12.24 -6.86 -17.28
N THR A 77 -13.35 -6.77 -16.53
CA THR A 77 -14.08 -7.91 -16.00
C THR A 77 -14.61 -8.83 -17.13
N PHE A 78 -15.08 -8.24 -18.24
CA PHE A 78 -15.49 -9.01 -19.41
C PHE A 78 -14.30 -9.77 -20.03
N THR A 79 -13.17 -9.11 -20.22
CA THR A 79 -11.96 -9.71 -20.83
C THR A 79 -11.44 -10.87 -19.99
N ILE A 80 -11.17 -10.62 -18.71
CA ILE A 80 -10.62 -11.64 -17.80
C ILE A 80 -11.68 -12.71 -17.53
N GLY A 81 -12.93 -12.32 -17.28
CA GLY A 81 -14.02 -13.26 -16.99
C GLY A 81 -14.30 -14.23 -18.13
N SER A 82 -14.42 -13.75 -19.36
CA SER A 82 -14.64 -14.64 -20.51
C SER A 82 -13.43 -15.55 -20.78
N MET A 83 -12.21 -15.02 -20.60
CA MET A 83 -10.98 -15.81 -20.75
C MET A 83 -10.91 -16.94 -19.70
N ILE A 84 -11.14 -16.64 -18.44
CA ILE A 84 -11.12 -17.63 -17.31
C ILE A 84 -12.26 -18.64 -17.51
N PHE A 85 -13.46 -18.19 -17.86
CA PHE A 85 -14.59 -19.07 -18.13
C PHE A 85 -14.25 -20.11 -19.21
N ILE A 86 -13.69 -19.68 -20.32
CA ILE A 86 -13.28 -20.56 -21.41
C ILE A 86 -12.10 -21.44 -20.98
N LEU A 87 -11.18 -20.93 -20.18
CA LEU A 87 -10.07 -21.72 -19.65
C LEU A 87 -10.59 -22.90 -18.79
N CYS A 88 -11.64 -22.68 -17.98
CA CYS A 88 -12.31 -23.74 -17.21
C CYS A 88 -12.96 -24.79 -18.13
N MET A 89 -13.49 -24.39 -19.29
CA MET A 89 -14.02 -25.35 -20.28
C MET A 89 -12.90 -26.22 -20.90
N LEU A 90 -11.71 -25.62 -21.10
CA LEU A 90 -10.58 -26.27 -21.77
C LEU A 90 -9.69 -27.13 -20.88
N ARG A 91 -9.60 -26.80 -19.59
CA ARG A 91 -8.74 -27.48 -18.60
C ARG A 91 -9.58 -28.19 -17.55
N PRO A 92 -9.61 -29.54 -17.52
CA PRO A 92 -10.36 -30.29 -16.51
C PRO A 92 -9.83 -30.02 -15.10
N GLY A 93 -10.75 -29.90 -14.14
CA GLY A 93 -10.46 -29.79 -12.72
C GLY A 93 -9.93 -28.44 -12.27
N LEU A 94 -9.91 -27.41 -13.14
CA LEU A 94 -9.40 -26.09 -12.79
C LEU A 94 -10.24 -25.42 -11.69
N LYS A 95 -9.62 -25.04 -10.59
CA LYS A 95 -10.25 -24.31 -9.48
C LYS A 95 -9.90 -22.83 -9.56
N VAL A 96 -10.92 -21.98 -9.63
CA VAL A 96 -10.77 -20.53 -9.71
C VAL A 96 -11.48 -19.87 -8.53
N LEU A 97 -10.80 -18.98 -7.82
CA LEU A 97 -11.41 -18.03 -6.89
C LEU A 97 -11.48 -16.66 -7.54
N TRP A 98 -12.68 -16.11 -7.65
CA TRP A 98 -12.89 -14.73 -8.10
C TRP A 98 -13.39 -13.88 -6.93
N THR A 99 -12.60 -12.89 -6.54
CA THR A 99 -12.93 -12.07 -5.39
C THR A 99 -13.04 -10.60 -5.74
N ALA A 100 -14.00 -9.93 -5.12
CA ALA A 100 -14.12 -8.48 -5.11
C ALA A 100 -14.06 -7.96 -3.67
N HIS A 101 -13.94 -6.65 -3.48
CA HIS A 101 -13.97 -6.08 -2.14
C HIS A 101 -15.33 -6.28 -1.49
N ARG A 102 -16.41 -5.91 -2.20
CA ARG A 102 -17.79 -5.93 -1.72
C ARG A 102 -18.60 -7.07 -2.33
N THR A 103 -19.54 -7.60 -1.55
CA THR A 103 -20.52 -8.61 -2.00
C THR A 103 -21.23 -8.18 -3.28
N ARG A 104 -21.68 -6.94 -3.37
CA ARG A 104 -22.40 -6.44 -4.56
C ARG A 104 -21.56 -6.55 -5.84
N THR A 105 -20.28 -6.20 -5.78
CA THR A 105 -19.38 -6.30 -6.95
C THR A 105 -19.13 -7.75 -7.35
N SER A 106 -18.99 -8.64 -6.36
CA SER A 106 -18.90 -10.08 -6.59
C SER A 106 -20.16 -10.64 -7.27
N ASP A 107 -21.34 -10.22 -6.80
CA ASP A 107 -22.66 -10.60 -7.35
C ASP A 107 -22.83 -10.13 -8.80
N GLU A 108 -22.42 -8.91 -9.12
CA GLU A 108 -22.47 -8.36 -10.47
C GLU A 108 -21.56 -9.14 -11.42
N THR A 109 -20.35 -9.52 -10.97
CA THR A 109 -19.43 -10.35 -11.75
C THR A 109 -20.00 -11.76 -11.96
N PHE A 110 -20.52 -12.37 -10.92
CA PHE A 110 -21.19 -13.67 -11.02
C PHE A 110 -22.37 -13.63 -11.99
N SER A 111 -23.23 -12.61 -11.93
CA SER A 111 -24.35 -12.42 -12.86
C SER A 111 -23.87 -12.29 -14.32
N SER A 112 -22.79 -11.55 -14.55
CA SER A 112 -22.17 -11.43 -15.88
C SER A 112 -21.69 -12.79 -16.39
N MET A 113 -21.06 -13.60 -15.54
CA MET A 113 -20.60 -14.94 -15.91
C MET A 113 -21.74 -15.94 -16.08
N GLN A 114 -22.86 -15.81 -15.37
CA GLN A 114 -24.06 -16.59 -15.65
C GLN A 114 -24.58 -16.34 -17.10
N THR A 115 -24.43 -15.11 -17.60
CA THR A 115 -24.80 -14.80 -18.97
C THR A 115 -23.94 -15.57 -19.98
N LEU A 116 -22.64 -15.76 -19.70
CA LEU A 116 -21.80 -16.65 -20.50
C LEU A 116 -22.25 -18.11 -20.40
N ALA A 117 -22.55 -18.58 -19.20
CA ALA A 117 -23.02 -19.95 -18.97
C ALA A 117 -24.31 -20.30 -19.73
N ARG A 118 -25.16 -19.31 -19.98
CA ARG A 118 -26.43 -19.45 -20.74
C ARG A 118 -26.26 -19.42 -22.26
N LYS A 119 -25.08 -19.03 -22.78
CA LYS A 119 -24.87 -19.03 -24.24
C LYS A 119 -24.98 -20.45 -24.78
N PRO A 120 -25.71 -20.69 -25.92
CA PRO A 120 -25.88 -22.04 -26.47
C PRO A 120 -24.57 -22.78 -26.74
N ALA A 121 -23.53 -22.06 -27.16
CA ALA A 121 -22.21 -22.64 -27.39
C ALA A 121 -21.51 -23.15 -26.12
N PHE A 122 -21.85 -22.59 -24.96
CA PHE A 122 -21.19 -22.88 -23.70
C PHE A 122 -22.02 -23.75 -22.75
N GLY A 123 -23.35 -23.69 -22.87
CA GLY A 123 -24.27 -24.37 -21.92
C GLY A 123 -23.98 -25.86 -21.72
N LYS A 124 -23.57 -26.57 -22.77
CA LYS A 124 -23.22 -28.01 -22.68
C LYS A 124 -21.98 -28.32 -21.82
N TYR A 125 -21.15 -27.32 -21.55
CA TYR A 125 -19.97 -27.46 -20.71
C TYR A 125 -20.24 -27.10 -19.24
N VAL A 126 -21.38 -26.45 -18.95
CA VAL A 126 -21.77 -26.06 -17.58
C VAL A 126 -22.64 -27.14 -16.97
N ARG A 127 -22.22 -27.68 -15.83
CA ARG A 127 -22.95 -28.69 -15.08
C ARG A 127 -23.98 -28.07 -14.15
N ASN A 128 -23.57 -27.02 -13.41
CA ASN A 128 -24.42 -26.38 -12.41
C ASN A 128 -24.04 -24.93 -12.22
N VAL A 129 -25.02 -24.13 -11.81
CA VAL A 129 -24.84 -22.73 -11.39
C VAL A 129 -25.49 -22.53 -10.03
N ARG A 130 -24.69 -22.56 -8.96
CA ARG A 130 -25.15 -22.34 -7.59
C ARG A 130 -25.31 -20.84 -7.32
N LYS A 131 -26.48 -20.42 -6.85
CA LYS A 131 -26.81 -19.01 -6.62
C LYS A 131 -26.96 -18.64 -5.14
N ALA A 132 -26.73 -19.59 -4.22
CA ALA A 132 -26.87 -19.31 -2.79
C ALA A 132 -25.84 -18.27 -2.35
N ASN A 133 -26.30 -17.26 -1.60
CA ASN A 133 -25.44 -16.19 -1.10
C ASN A 133 -24.26 -16.77 -0.30
N GLY A 134 -23.06 -16.28 -0.63
CA GLY A 134 -21.81 -16.77 -0.03
C GLY A 134 -21.31 -18.12 -0.56
N GLN A 135 -22.07 -18.75 -1.48
CA GLN A 135 -21.72 -20.03 -2.13
C GLN A 135 -21.92 -19.98 -3.64
N GLN A 136 -21.77 -18.79 -4.22
CA GLN A 136 -21.93 -18.58 -5.66
C GLN A 136 -20.82 -19.29 -6.42
N GLU A 137 -21.23 -20.14 -7.37
CA GLU A 137 -20.30 -21.01 -8.08
C GLU A 137 -20.84 -21.37 -9.48
N ILE A 138 -19.94 -21.46 -10.44
CA ILE A 138 -20.21 -22.08 -11.74
C ILE A 138 -19.37 -23.36 -11.82
N GLU A 139 -20.05 -24.49 -11.89
CA GLU A 139 -19.45 -25.82 -11.99
C GLU A 139 -19.52 -26.31 -13.44
N PHE A 140 -18.38 -26.75 -13.97
CA PHE A 140 -18.28 -27.28 -15.33
C PHE A 140 -18.36 -28.80 -15.35
N ALA A 141 -18.76 -29.37 -16.51
CA ALA A 141 -18.90 -30.82 -16.68
C ALA A 141 -17.55 -31.59 -16.54
N ASN A 142 -16.43 -30.90 -16.73
CA ASN A 142 -15.07 -31.44 -16.60
C ASN A 142 -14.48 -31.27 -15.18
N ALA A 143 -15.31 -31.02 -14.18
CA ALA A 143 -14.97 -30.81 -12.78
C ALA A 143 -14.23 -29.48 -12.48
N SER A 144 -14.08 -28.59 -13.46
CA SER A 144 -13.61 -27.23 -13.20
C SER A 144 -14.69 -26.41 -12.52
N ARG A 145 -14.29 -25.37 -11.78
CA ARG A 145 -15.25 -24.48 -11.10
C ARG A 145 -14.71 -23.08 -10.90
N ILE A 146 -15.61 -22.10 -10.93
CA ILE A 146 -15.34 -20.71 -10.58
C ILE A 146 -16.20 -20.38 -9.37
N MET A 147 -15.57 -20.04 -8.26
CA MET A 147 -16.20 -19.65 -6.99
C MET A 147 -16.06 -18.17 -6.80
N PHE A 148 -17.15 -17.52 -6.36
CA PHE A 148 -17.25 -16.07 -6.23
C PHE A 148 -17.47 -15.68 -4.78
N GLY A 149 -16.80 -14.63 -4.31
CA GLY A 149 -17.00 -14.13 -2.96
C GLY A 149 -16.42 -12.76 -2.69
N ALA A 150 -16.86 -12.19 -1.57
CA ALA A 150 -16.40 -10.88 -1.11
C ALA A 150 -15.35 -11.05 -0.01
N ARG A 151 -14.23 -10.34 -0.18
CA ARG A 151 -13.12 -10.32 0.80
C ARG A 151 -13.53 -9.74 2.15
N GLU A 152 -14.45 -8.78 2.18
CA GLU A 152 -14.98 -8.19 3.43
C GLU A 152 -15.60 -9.24 4.37
N ASN A 153 -16.06 -10.38 3.83
CA ASN A 153 -16.69 -11.47 4.58
C ASN A 153 -15.73 -12.64 4.85
N GLY A 154 -14.42 -12.46 4.65
CA GLY A 154 -13.41 -13.50 4.89
C GLY A 154 -13.44 -14.65 3.88
N PHE A 155 -13.95 -14.43 2.67
CA PHE A 155 -13.90 -15.39 1.58
C PHE A 155 -12.45 -15.69 1.20
N GLY A 156 -12.15 -16.96 0.94
CA GLY A 156 -10.82 -17.44 0.56
C GLY A 156 -10.14 -18.31 1.61
N ARG A 157 -10.52 -18.20 2.89
CA ARG A 157 -9.98 -19.07 3.94
C ARG A 157 -10.50 -20.50 3.82
N GLY A 158 -9.60 -21.46 3.98
CA GLY A 158 -9.94 -22.89 3.99
C GLY A 158 -10.11 -23.54 2.62
N PHE A 159 -9.78 -22.83 1.53
CA PHE A 159 -9.62 -23.44 0.22
C PHE A 159 -8.22 -24.03 0.07
N ASP A 160 -8.12 -25.06 -0.77
CA ASP A 160 -6.86 -25.70 -1.16
C ASP A 160 -6.83 -26.00 -2.66
N GLY A 161 -5.64 -26.09 -3.24
CA GLY A 161 -5.44 -26.46 -4.64
C GLY A 161 -6.11 -25.47 -5.60
N VAL A 162 -6.08 -24.20 -5.31
CA VAL A 162 -6.61 -23.14 -6.16
C VAL A 162 -5.60 -22.84 -7.27
N ASP A 163 -6.02 -23.01 -8.53
CA ASP A 163 -5.15 -22.80 -9.68
C ASP A 163 -5.11 -21.34 -10.12
N VAL A 164 -6.21 -20.62 -9.98
CA VAL A 164 -6.30 -19.22 -10.40
C VAL A 164 -7.00 -18.39 -9.33
N GLU A 165 -6.38 -17.32 -8.89
CA GLU A 165 -7.00 -16.28 -8.05
C GLU A 165 -7.13 -14.98 -8.81
N VAL A 166 -8.34 -14.39 -8.78
CA VAL A 166 -8.62 -13.09 -9.38
C VAL A 166 -9.04 -12.10 -8.29
N PHE A 167 -8.22 -11.09 -8.09
CA PHE A 167 -8.50 -9.96 -7.22
C PHE A 167 -9.05 -8.80 -8.03
N ASP A 168 -10.37 -8.74 -8.17
CA ASP A 168 -11.06 -7.57 -8.75
C ASP A 168 -11.10 -6.45 -7.70
N GLU A 169 -11.10 -5.20 -8.14
CA GLU A 169 -10.96 -4.02 -7.27
C GLU A 169 -9.68 -4.09 -6.41
N ALA A 170 -8.55 -4.38 -7.06
CA ALA A 170 -7.26 -4.52 -6.37
C ALA A 170 -6.76 -3.22 -5.73
N GLN A 171 -7.28 -2.04 -6.14
CA GLN A 171 -7.00 -0.76 -5.51
C GLN A 171 -7.45 -0.69 -4.03
N ILE A 172 -8.33 -1.61 -3.60
CA ILE A 172 -8.82 -1.68 -2.21
C ILE A 172 -8.29 -2.95 -1.50
N LEU A 173 -7.30 -3.62 -2.07
CA LEU A 173 -6.77 -4.87 -1.54
C LEU A 173 -5.78 -4.61 -0.40
N LYS A 174 -6.08 -5.18 0.77
CA LYS A 174 -5.20 -5.16 1.94
C LYS A 174 -4.27 -6.37 1.94
N GLU A 175 -3.07 -6.22 2.48
CA GLU A 175 -2.08 -7.29 2.65
C GLU A 175 -2.67 -8.52 3.37
N ARG A 176 -3.45 -8.30 4.43
CA ARG A 176 -4.12 -9.38 5.15
C ARG A 176 -4.98 -10.30 4.29
N ALA A 177 -5.56 -9.80 3.19
CA ALA A 177 -6.34 -10.64 2.30
C ALA A 177 -5.44 -11.59 1.49
N LEU A 178 -4.21 -11.19 1.17
CA LEU A 178 -3.22 -12.07 0.57
C LEU A 178 -2.78 -13.16 1.53
N ASP A 179 -2.50 -12.82 2.80
CA ASP A 179 -2.14 -13.79 3.84
C ASP A 179 -3.19 -14.89 4.00
N ASP A 180 -4.47 -14.54 3.84
CA ASP A 180 -5.59 -15.45 3.96
C ASP A 180 -5.80 -16.34 2.70
N MET A 181 -5.39 -15.87 1.51
CA MET A 181 -5.78 -16.47 0.23
C MET A 181 -4.63 -17.12 -0.54
N ILE A 182 -3.48 -16.49 -0.63
CA ILE A 182 -2.34 -17.01 -1.41
C ILE A 182 -1.92 -18.43 -0.97
N PRO A 183 -1.92 -18.80 0.33
CA PRO A 183 -1.60 -20.16 0.75
C PRO A 183 -2.48 -21.25 0.12
N ALA A 184 -3.72 -20.92 -0.29
CA ALA A 184 -4.62 -21.86 -0.97
C ALA A 184 -4.10 -22.34 -2.33
N MET A 185 -3.13 -21.63 -2.92
CA MET A 185 -2.52 -21.93 -4.21
C MET A 185 -1.26 -22.80 -4.10
N ASN A 186 -0.68 -22.99 -2.89
CA ASN A 186 0.60 -23.65 -2.71
C ASN A 186 0.60 -25.13 -3.18
N THR A 187 -0.56 -25.76 -3.22
CA THR A 187 -0.72 -27.14 -3.68
C THR A 187 -1.13 -27.24 -5.16
N ALA A 188 -1.37 -26.10 -5.82
CA ALA A 188 -1.69 -26.05 -7.24
C ALA A 188 -0.44 -26.34 -8.09
N ARG A 189 -0.62 -27.08 -9.18
CA ARG A 189 0.49 -27.45 -10.08
C ARG A 189 1.04 -26.25 -10.87
N ASN A 190 0.17 -25.32 -11.23
CA ASN A 190 0.54 -24.15 -12.07
C ASN A 190 -0.33 -22.96 -11.66
N PRO A 191 -0.01 -22.30 -10.55
CA PRO A 191 -0.83 -21.23 -10.02
C PRO A 191 -0.69 -19.93 -10.84
N LEU A 192 -1.78 -19.14 -10.89
CA LEU A 192 -1.81 -17.83 -11.53
C LEU A 192 -2.64 -16.85 -10.70
N VAL A 193 -2.05 -15.73 -10.30
CA VAL A 193 -2.74 -14.65 -9.60
C VAL A 193 -2.96 -13.47 -10.54
N ILE A 194 -4.16 -12.90 -10.53
CA ILE A 194 -4.52 -11.75 -11.37
C ILE A 194 -5.08 -10.63 -10.48
N PHE A 195 -4.38 -9.51 -10.45
CA PHE A 195 -4.80 -8.28 -9.80
C PHE A 195 -5.31 -7.31 -10.86
N MET A 196 -6.52 -6.78 -10.70
CA MET A 196 -7.05 -5.79 -11.63
C MET A 196 -7.80 -4.68 -10.89
N GLY A 197 -7.54 -3.44 -11.25
CA GLY A 197 -8.13 -2.28 -10.59
C GLY A 197 -7.93 -0.97 -11.33
N THR A 198 -8.45 0.10 -10.76
CA THR A 198 -8.11 1.49 -11.07
C THR A 198 -6.99 1.95 -10.15
N PRO A 199 -6.33 3.08 -10.42
CA PRO A 199 -5.43 3.68 -9.44
C PRO A 199 -6.14 3.89 -8.07
N PRO A 200 -5.48 3.58 -6.94
CA PRO A 200 -6.06 3.79 -5.61
C PRO A 200 -6.39 5.25 -5.34
N THR A 201 -7.40 5.52 -4.51
CA THR A 201 -7.60 6.85 -3.92
C THR A 201 -6.68 7.04 -2.72
N PRO A 202 -6.43 8.29 -2.25
CA PRO A 202 -5.63 8.52 -1.05
C PRO A 202 -6.19 7.85 0.22
N THR A 203 -7.47 7.50 0.23
CA THR A 203 -8.17 6.86 1.35
C THR A 203 -8.30 5.35 1.20
N ASP A 204 -7.99 4.81 0.02
CA ASP A 204 -8.00 3.36 -0.19
C ASP A 204 -6.77 2.73 0.47
N PRO A 205 -6.90 1.53 1.05
CA PRO A 205 -5.72 0.85 1.61
C PRO A 205 -4.66 0.52 0.56
N GLY A 206 -4.96 0.38 -0.70
CA GLY A 206 -4.16 0.27 -1.93
C GLY A 206 -2.71 -0.23 -1.88
N GLU A 207 -2.25 -0.66 -0.72
CA GLU A 207 -0.85 -1.03 -0.41
C GLU A 207 -0.34 -2.08 -1.39
N VAL A 208 -1.04 -3.21 -1.49
CA VAL A 208 -0.66 -4.33 -2.36
C VAL A 208 -0.57 -3.91 -3.82
N PHE A 209 -1.58 -3.20 -4.33
CA PHE A 209 -1.64 -2.82 -5.74
C PHE A 209 -0.57 -1.79 -6.09
N THR A 210 -0.31 -0.86 -5.17
CA THR A 210 0.75 0.16 -5.29
C THR A 210 2.14 -0.48 -5.25
N GLU A 211 2.38 -1.42 -4.34
CA GLU A 211 3.65 -2.14 -4.25
C GLU A 211 3.93 -2.99 -5.48
N LYS A 212 2.91 -3.70 -5.99
CA LYS A 212 3.03 -4.45 -7.23
C LYS A 212 3.41 -3.53 -8.41
N ARG A 213 2.79 -2.35 -8.53
CA ARG A 213 3.19 -1.34 -9.52
C ARG A 213 4.64 -0.90 -9.34
N ARG A 214 5.03 -0.58 -8.11
CA ARG A 214 6.39 -0.13 -7.79
C ARG A 214 7.42 -1.21 -8.13
N ALA A 215 7.16 -2.48 -7.78
CA ALA A 215 8.02 -3.60 -8.11
C ALA A 215 8.19 -3.77 -9.63
N ALA A 216 7.07 -3.69 -10.38
CA ALA A 216 7.10 -3.76 -11.83
C ALA A 216 7.95 -2.66 -12.46
N LEU A 217 7.77 -1.40 -12.03
CA LEU A 217 8.52 -0.26 -12.55
C LEU A 217 10.00 -0.30 -12.18
N LYS A 218 10.39 -1.02 -11.12
CA LYS A 218 11.78 -1.32 -10.76
C LYS A 218 12.37 -2.50 -11.54
N GLY A 219 11.61 -3.12 -12.45
CA GLY A 219 12.11 -4.22 -13.29
C GLY A 219 12.04 -5.60 -12.65
N ALA A 220 11.11 -5.85 -11.71
CA ALA A 220 10.87 -7.19 -11.17
C ALA A 220 10.49 -8.16 -12.29
N ASP A 221 11.18 -9.31 -12.37
CA ASP A 221 10.84 -10.40 -13.28
C ASP A 221 9.75 -11.32 -12.70
N GLY A 222 9.24 -12.23 -13.51
CA GLY A 222 8.20 -13.18 -13.09
C GLY A 222 6.81 -12.58 -12.90
N MET A 223 6.59 -11.32 -13.34
CA MET A 223 5.31 -10.64 -13.30
C MET A 223 4.93 -10.04 -14.66
N LEU A 224 3.62 -9.91 -14.89
CA LEU A 224 3.07 -9.13 -15.99
C LEU A 224 2.43 -7.86 -15.41
N TYR A 225 2.93 -6.68 -15.77
CA TYR A 225 2.30 -5.42 -15.43
C TYR A 225 1.83 -4.68 -16.66
N VAL A 226 0.56 -4.27 -16.66
CA VAL A 226 -0.04 -3.49 -17.74
C VAL A 226 -0.79 -2.30 -17.16
N GLU A 227 -0.39 -1.11 -17.57
CA GLU A 227 -1.03 0.14 -17.18
C GLU A 227 -1.55 0.90 -18.39
N PHE A 228 -2.82 1.26 -18.34
CA PHE A 228 -3.45 2.17 -19.30
C PHE A 228 -3.76 3.47 -18.57
N SER A 229 -3.08 4.53 -18.96
CA SER A 229 -3.32 5.85 -18.39
C SER A 229 -3.01 6.96 -19.38
N ALA A 230 -3.66 8.11 -19.19
CA ALA A 230 -3.27 9.35 -19.84
C ALA A 230 -1.91 9.84 -19.30
N ASP A 231 -1.33 10.85 -19.96
CA ASP A 231 -0.14 11.52 -19.45
C ASP A 231 -0.47 12.23 -18.12
N ARG A 232 0.54 12.35 -17.24
CA ARG A 232 0.33 12.89 -15.90
C ARG A 232 -0.33 14.26 -15.90
N ASP A 233 0.19 15.16 -16.73
CA ASP A 233 -0.27 16.55 -16.82
C ASP A 233 -1.24 16.76 -17.99
N ALA A 234 -1.93 15.68 -18.40
CA ALA A 234 -2.86 15.72 -19.52
C ALA A 234 -4.00 16.70 -19.26
N ASP A 235 -4.36 17.44 -20.31
CA ASP A 235 -5.61 18.18 -20.34
C ASP A 235 -6.79 17.18 -20.28
N PRO A 236 -7.69 17.31 -19.27
CA PRO A 236 -8.86 16.44 -19.15
C PRO A 236 -9.79 16.45 -20.37
N ASP A 237 -9.70 17.44 -21.25
CA ASP A 237 -10.48 17.57 -22.48
C ASP A 237 -9.82 16.98 -23.71
N ASP A 238 -8.57 16.57 -23.63
CA ASP A 238 -7.86 16.00 -24.78
C ASP A 238 -8.33 14.57 -25.11
N ARG A 239 -8.99 14.43 -26.28
CA ARG A 239 -9.48 13.14 -26.78
C ARG A 239 -8.34 12.17 -27.10
N ALA A 240 -7.14 12.65 -27.39
CA ALA A 240 -5.97 11.78 -27.60
C ALA A 240 -5.57 11.11 -26.28
N GLN A 241 -5.67 11.82 -25.17
CA GLN A 241 -5.42 11.31 -23.84
C GLN A 241 -6.49 10.32 -23.39
N TRP A 242 -7.77 10.55 -23.76
CA TRP A 242 -8.83 9.57 -23.52
C TRP A 242 -8.56 8.24 -24.24
N ARG A 243 -7.99 8.29 -25.46
CA ARG A 243 -7.61 7.08 -26.22
C ARG A 243 -6.43 6.34 -25.60
N LYS A 244 -5.53 7.02 -24.91
CA LYS A 244 -4.44 6.38 -24.13
C LYS A 244 -4.98 5.69 -22.90
N ALA A 245 -5.83 6.39 -22.14
CA ALA A 245 -6.39 5.90 -20.88
C ALA A 245 -7.40 4.77 -21.08
N ASN A 246 -8.23 4.88 -22.13
CA ASN A 246 -9.33 3.96 -22.41
C ASN A 246 -9.19 3.31 -23.78
N PRO A 247 -8.61 2.09 -23.86
CA PRO A 247 -8.43 1.38 -25.12
C PRO A 247 -9.76 0.98 -25.79
N SER A 248 -10.89 1.06 -25.10
CA SER A 248 -12.23 0.82 -25.62
C SER A 248 -12.91 2.06 -26.21
N PHE A 249 -12.31 3.24 -26.04
CA PHE A 249 -12.79 4.49 -26.64
C PHE A 249 -12.33 4.66 -28.08
N PRO A 250 -13.18 5.11 -29.00
CA PRO A 250 -14.60 5.45 -28.86
C PRO A 250 -15.55 4.28 -29.19
N LYS A 251 -15.06 3.09 -29.49
CA LYS A 251 -15.85 1.96 -30.03
C LYS A 251 -16.88 1.43 -29.02
N ARG A 252 -16.48 1.17 -27.77
CA ARG A 252 -17.31 0.60 -26.71
C ARG A 252 -17.66 1.62 -25.63
N THR A 253 -16.75 2.55 -25.35
CA THR A 253 -16.99 3.68 -24.46
C THR A 253 -17.23 4.92 -25.30
N SER A 254 -18.42 5.50 -25.24
CA SER A 254 -18.75 6.69 -26.03
C SER A 254 -18.13 7.96 -25.41
N GLU A 255 -17.94 8.98 -26.24
CA GLU A 255 -17.52 10.31 -25.78
C GLU A 255 -18.47 10.87 -24.71
N ALA A 256 -19.78 10.71 -24.90
CA ALA A 256 -20.78 11.14 -23.93
C ALA A 256 -20.62 10.47 -22.53
N ALA A 257 -20.14 9.21 -22.50
CA ALA A 257 -19.88 8.52 -21.25
C ALA A 257 -18.67 9.13 -20.50
N ILE A 258 -17.59 9.46 -21.22
CA ILE A 258 -16.41 10.11 -20.63
C ILE A 258 -16.74 11.53 -20.18
N LEU A 259 -17.45 12.32 -20.99
CA LEU A 259 -17.89 13.67 -20.62
C LEU A 259 -18.80 13.65 -19.38
N ARG A 260 -19.68 12.65 -19.28
CA ARG A 260 -20.53 12.48 -18.08
C ARG A 260 -19.69 12.23 -16.84
N MET A 261 -18.67 11.34 -16.92
CA MET A 261 -17.76 11.12 -15.80
C MET A 261 -17.02 12.40 -15.44
N LYS A 262 -16.46 13.11 -16.43
CA LYS A 262 -15.75 14.37 -16.20
C LYS A 262 -16.61 15.42 -15.51
N ASN A 263 -17.86 15.59 -15.95
CA ASN A 263 -18.74 16.63 -15.44
C ASN A 263 -19.34 16.31 -14.06
N LEU A 264 -19.40 15.03 -13.68
CA LEU A 264 -20.02 14.61 -12.42
C LEU A 264 -18.99 14.25 -11.33
N LEU A 265 -17.76 13.95 -11.71
CA LEU A 265 -16.68 13.69 -10.77
C LEU A 265 -15.88 14.98 -10.54
N GLY A 266 -15.30 15.12 -9.35
CA GLY A 266 -14.25 16.11 -9.13
C GLY A 266 -13.01 15.79 -9.98
N GLU A 267 -12.19 16.80 -10.26
CA GLU A 267 -11.05 16.69 -11.18
C GLU A 267 -10.13 15.52 -10.82
N ASP A 268 -9.69 15.41 -9.57
CA ASP A 268 -8.83 14.32 -9.10
C ASP A 268 -9.46 12.95 -9.29
N SER A 269 -10.77 12.83 -9.02
CA SER A 269 -11.51 11.58 -9.22
C SER A 269 -11.62 11.22 -10.70
N PHE A 270 -11.82 12.20 -11.59
CA PHE A 270 -11.84 11.95 -13.02
C PHE A 270 -10.46 11.56 -13.55
N ARG A 271 -9.39 12.19 -13.06
CA ARG A 271 -8.00 11.82 -13.42
C ARG A 271 -7.71 10.35 -13.08
N ARG A 272 -8.12 9.88 -11.91
CA ARG A 272 -7.96 8.47 -11.51
C ARG A 272 -8.91 7.53 -12.25
N GLU A 273 -10.21 7.77 -12.15
CA GLU A 273 -11.24 6.82 -12.58
C GLU A 273 -11.49 6.83 -14.09
N GLY A 274 -11.37 8.00 -14.72
CA GLY A 274 -11.61 8.22 -16.15
C GLY A 274 -10.35 8.17 -16.99
N LEU A 275 -9.23 8.68 -16.45
CA LEU A 275 -7.96 8.79 -17.19
C LEU A 275 -6.90 7.79 -16.69
N GLY A 276 -7.18 6.98 -15.66
CA GLY A 276 -6.27 5.96 -15.16
C GLY A 276 -4.95 6.51 -14.61
N ILE A 277 -4.88 7.82 -14.36
CA ILE A 277 -3.67 8.47 -13.87
C ILE A 277 -3.50 8.06 -12.41
N TRP A 278 -2.38 7.45 -12.13
CA TRP A 278 -1.97 7.23 -10.76
C TRP A 278 -1.66 8.60 -10.13
N ASP A 279 -2.30 8.84 -8.99
CA ASP A 279 -1.75 9.82 -8.08
C ASP A 279 -0.38 9.25 -7.71
N GLU A 280 0.60 9.57 -8.53
CA GLU A 280 1.90 9.76 -8.00
C GLU A 280 1.72 11.02 -7.11
N GLN A 281 1.12 10.84 -5.94
CA GLN A 281 1.86 11.37 -4.83
C GLN A 281 3.26 10.86 -5.17
N ALA A 282 4.11 11.75 -5.67
CA ALA A 282 5.48 11.69 -5.29
C ALA A 282 5.40 11.05 -3.91
N VAL A 283 6.07 9.94 -3.64
CA VAL A 283 6.48 9.72 -2.27
C VAL A 283 7.07 11.08 -1.98
N THR A 284 6.23 11.98 -1.53
CA THR A 284 6.65 13.23 -0.97
C THR A 284 7.19 12.63 0.28
N GLU A 285 8.49 12.37 0.20
CA GLU A 285 9.25 12.01 1.36
C GLU A 285 8.72 12.99 2.35
N VAL A 286 8.02 12.48 3.35
CA VAL A 286 7.37 13.34 4.36
C VAL A 286 8.42 14.29 4.91
N ILE A 287 9.66 13.78 4.94
CA ILE A 287 10.89 14.54 5.14
C ILE A 287 11.69 14.39 3.85
N GLY A 288 11.71 15.43 3.00
CA GLY A 288 12.46 15.41 1.74
C GLY A 288 13.96 15.21 2.00
N GLU A 289 14.61 14.33 1.21
CA GLU A 289 16.03 14.00 1.37
C GLU A 289 16.90 15.28 1.41
N GLU A 290 16.66 16.24 0.52
CA GLU A 290 17.36 17.52 0.51
C GLU A 290 17.14 18.34 1.79
N ALA A 291 15.91 18.38 2.31
CA ALA A 291 15.57 19.10 3.53
C ALA A 291 16.21 18.44 4.76
N TRP A 292 16.28 17.10 4.80
CA TRP A 292 16.94 16.33 5.85
C TRP A 292 18.45 16.61 5.85
N HIS A 293 19.13 16.42 4.73
CA HIS A 293 20.57 16.68 4.62
C HIS A 293 20.95 18.16 4.88
N ALA A 294 20.05 19.10 4.56
CA ALA A 294 20.30 20.52 4.86
C ALA A 294 20.30 20.86 6.36
N THR A 295 19.93 19.91 7.23
CA THR A 295 19.93 20.04 8.69
C THR A 295 21.01 19.19 9.39
N GLU A 296 21.88 18.53 8.63
CA GLU A 296 23.04 17.80 9.16
C GLU A 296 24.09 18.74 9.73
N VAL A 297 24.69 18.33 10.86
CA VAL A 297 25.82 19.04 11.49
C VAL A 297 26.87 18.05 11.93
N ALA A 298 28.16 18.38 11.70
CA ALA A 298 29.29 17.58 12.15
C ALA A 298 29.69 17.86 13.62
N ASP A 299 29.45 19.09 14.08
CA ASP A 299 29.75 19.51 15.47
C ASP A 299 28.47 20.04 16.12
N PRO A 300 27.71 19.15 16.80
CA PRO A 300 26.41 19.52 17.33
C PRO A 300 26.52 20.36 18.60
N GLN A 301 25.71 21.39 18.71
CA GLN A 301 25.55 22.15 19.93
C GLN A 301 24.79 21.33 20.97
N THR A 302 25.44 20.97 22.06
CA THR A 302 24.90 20.09 23.12
C THR A 302 24.62 20.81 24.43
N ASP A 303 24.61 22.12 24.43
CA ASP A 303 24.16 22.96 25.54
C ASP A 303 22.68 23.33 25.34
N GLY A 304 21.98 23.59 26.44
CA GLY A 304 20.57 23.94 26.40
C GLY A 304 19.68 23.02 27.25
N LEU A 305 18.40 23.01 26.93
CA LEU A 305 17.41 22.24 27.69
C LEU A 305 17.27 20.81 27.16
N LEU A 306 17.85 19.86 27.89
CA LEU A 306 17.86 18.44 27.52
C LEU A 306 16.53 17.73 27.83
N ALA A 307 15.97 17.03 26.85
CA ALA A 307 14.87 16.12 27.01
C ALA A 307 15.13 14.79 26.29
N PHE A 308 14.48 13.73 26.75
CA PHE A 308 14.47 12.42 26.12
C PHE A 308 13.05 12.03 25.70
N GLY A 309 12.95 11.33 24.59
CA GLY A 309 11.75 10.65 24.14
C GLY A 309 12.01 9.16 24.05
N VAL A 310 11.01 8.34 24.35
CA VAL A 310 11.13 6.88 24.30
C VAL A 310 10.00 6.33 23.44
N ASP A 311 10.34 5.41 22.56
CA ASP A 311 9.37 4.73 21.73
C ASP A 311 9.74 3.28 21.45
N MET A 312 8.71 2.48 21.14
CA MET A 312 8.82 1.09 20.66
C MET A 312 7.91 0.88 19.45
N PRO A 313 8.30 0.00 18.52
CA PRO A 313 7.39 -0.50 17.49
C PRO A 313 6.23 -1.31 18.08
N PRO A 314 5.14 -1.48 17.31
CA PRO A 314 3.96 -2.24 17.77
C PRO A 314 4.25 -3.69 18.16
N ASP A 315 5.21 -4.35 17.52
CA ASP A 315 5.64 -5.72 17.78
C ASP A 315 6.63 -5.84 18.96
N ARG A 316 7.01 -4.70 19.55
CA ARG A 316 7.96 -4.60 20.66
C ARG A 316 9.34 -5.17 20.37
N SER A 317 9.76 -5.21 19.10
CA SER A 317 11.04 -5.80 18.70
C SER A 317 12.27 -5.01 19.17
N ALA A 318 12.13 -3.69 19.36
CA ALA A 318 13.20 -2.80 19.79
C ALA A 318 12.69 -1.69 20.70
N LEU A 319 13.62 -0.98 21.39
CA LEU A 319 13.35 0.23 22.13
C LEU A 319 14.32 1.33 21.69
N ALA A 320 13.77 2.48 21.32
CA ALA A 320 14.51 3.68 20.92
C ALA A 320 14.47 4.74 22.04
N ILE A 321 15.61 5.37 22.31
CA ILE A 321 15.72 6.57 23.14
C ILE A 321 16.30 7.68 22.26
N GLY A 322 15.48 8.70 21.99
CA GLY A 322 15.89 9.92 21.32
C GLY A 322 16.18 11.02 22.32
N LEU A 323 17.08 11.94 21.97
CA LEU A 323 17.31 13.16 22.73
C LEU A 323 16.96 14.40 21.92
N ALA A 324 16.73 15.50 22.61
CA ALA A 324 16.71 16.85 22.06
C ALA A 324 17.36 17.84 23.04
N PHE A 325 18.21 18.70 22.50
CA PHE A 325 18.66 19.93 23.15
C PHE A 325 17.89 21.10 22.55
N LYS A 326 17.18 21.85 23.36
CA LYS A 326 16.57 23.11 22.95
C LYS A 326 17.47 24.27 23.38
N HIS A 327 17.88 25.10 22.41
CA HIS A 327 18.71 26.27 22.62
C HIS A 327 17.89 27.51 22.96
N ASP A 328 18.54 28.52 23.50
CA ASP A 328 17.89 29.75 23.96
C ASP A 328 17.35 30.61 22.78
N ASP A 329 17.93 30.47 21.58
CA ASP A 329 17.50 31.11 20.36
C ASP A 329 16.27 30.44 19.70
N GLY A 330 15.81 29.32 20.27
CA GLY A 330 14.66 28.58 19.76
C GLY A 330 15.00 27.48 18.76
N THR A 331 16.26 27.32 18.37
CA THR A 331 16.73 26.17 17.59
C THR A 331 16.85 24.91 18.46
N ALA A 332 17.09 23.77 17.85
CA ALA A 332 17.29 22.51 18.56
C ALA A 332 18.26 21.58 17.85
N PHE A 333 18.91 20.72 18.63
CA PHE A 333 19.61 19.54 18.14
C PHE A 333 18.89 18.29 18.58
N VAL A 334 18.74 17.31 17.67
CA VAL A 334 18.12 16.00 17.97
C VAL A 334 19.07 14.88 17.58
N SER A 335 18.99 13.75 18.31
CA SER A 335 19.84 12.60 18.06
C SER A 335 19.21 11.33 18.63
N LEU A 336 19.43 10.21 17.95
CA LEU A 336 19.15 8.88 18.50
C LEU A 336 20.28 8.50 19.45
N GLN A 337 19.95 8.24 20.72
CA GLN A 337 20.95 7.90 21.71
C GLN A 337 21.14 6.40 21.90
N GLU A 338 20.04 5.67 21.92
CA GLU A 338 20.03 4.23 22.13
C GLU A 338 18.96 3.59 21.24
N TYR A 339 19.31 2.48 20.63
CA TYR A 339 18.38 1.63 19.91
C TYR A 339 18.77 0.18 20.09
N ARG A 340 17.97 -0.57 20.88
CA ARG A 340 18.33 -1.96 21.25
C ARG A 340 17.16 -2.89 21.06
N ALA A 341 17.48 -4.12 20.62
CA ALA A 341 16.51 -5.19 20.48
C ALA A 341 15.97 -5.63 21.86
N THR A 342 14.66 -5.64 22.04
CA THR A 342 14.05 -5.99 23.33
C THR A 342 14.07 -7.49 23.61
N ARG A 343 14.16 -8.34 22.58
CA ARG A 343 14.23 -9.80 22.74
C ARG A 343 15.51 -10.26 23.41
N SER A 344 16.65 -9.61 23.11
CA SER A 344 17.97 -9.94 23.70
C SER A 344 18.22 -9.16 24.99
N ASP A 345 17.90 -7.87 25.01
CA ASP A 345 18.37 -6.93 26.04
C ASP A 345 17.30 -6.61 27.09
N GLY A 346 16.05 -7.03 26.83
CA GLY A 346 14.93 -6.63 27.66
C GLY A 346 14.69 -5.12 27.60
N VAL A 347 14.08 -4.54 28.65
CA VAL A 347 13.77 -3.10 28.72
C VAL A 347 14.32 -2.43 30.00
N GLN A 348 14.85 -3.21 30.95
CA GLN A 348 15.32 -2.68 32.23
C GLN A 348 16.50 -1.72 32.09
N TRP A 349 17.38 -1.96 31.12
CA TRP A 349 18.50 -1.08 30.79
C TRP A 349 18.04 0.35 30.49
N ALA A 350 16.89 0.53 29.82
CA ALA A 350 16.35 1.84 29.47
C ALA A 350 15.86 2.59 30.72
N VAL A 351 15.26 1.87 31.68
CA VAL A 351 14.86 2.42 32.96
C VAL A 351 16.08 2.95 33.73
N ASP A 352 17.13 2.14 33.86
CA ASP A 352 18.36 2.51 34.55
C ASP A 352 19.06 3.66 33.83
N TRP A 353 19.19 3.58 32.51
CA TRP A 353 19.80 4.62 31.68
C TRP A 353 19.13 6.00 31.84
N LEU A 354 17.81 6.05 31.83
CA LEU A 354 17.02 7.28 31.98
C LEU A 354 17.06 7.79 33.45
N ALA A 355 16.99 6.91 34.45
CA ALA A 355 17.05 7.26 35.84
C ALA A 355 18.38 7.91 36.19
N ASP A 356 19.51 7.38 35.76
CA ASP A 356 20.83 7.94 36.00
C ASP A 356 21.00 9.36 35.46
N ARG A 357 20.28 9.68 34.34
CA ARG A 357 20.37 10.98 33.66
C ARG A 357 19.28 11.97 34.11
N TRP A 358 18.28 11.51 34.88
CA TRP A 358 17.13 12.32 35.23
C TRP A 358 17.49 13.63 35.92
N HIS A 359 18.55 13.67 36.71
CA HIS A 359 18.97 14.88 37.42
C HIS A 359 19.33 16.06 36.48
N LYS A 360 19.76 15.77 35.25
CA LYS A 360 20.07 16.76 34.19
C LYS A 360 18.97 16.92 33.17
N THR A 361 17.95 16.07 33.17
CA THR A 361 16.92 15.97 32.13
C THR A 361 15.73 16.85 32.46
N ALA A 362 15.25 17.64 31.52
CA ALA A 362 14.07 18.47 31.67
C ALA A 362 12.76 17.72 31.47
N ALA A 363 12.73 16.76 30.58
CA ALA A 363 11.55 15.91 30.33
C ALA A 363 11.97 14.51 29.83
N VAL A 364 11.19 13.49 30.21
CA VAL A 364 11.14 12.18 29.56
C VAL A 364 9.73 12.03 29.04
N VAL A 365 9.58 11.79 27.73
CA VAL A 365 8.29 11.78 27.03
C VAL A 365 8.04 10.44 26.37
N ILE A 366 6.83 9.91 26.58
CA ILE A 366 6.36 8.64 25.97
C ILE A 366 4.95 8.88 25.44
N ASP A 367 4.65 8.34 24.26
CA ASP A 367 3.29 8.37 23.71
C ASP A 367 2.40 7.37 24.45
N ALA A 368 1.19 7.81 24.83
CA ALA A 368 0.20 6.98 25.54
C ALA A 368 -0.14 5.67 24.84
N GLN A 369 -0.03 5.61 23.51
CA GLN A 369 -0.31 4.42 22.71
C GLN A 369 0.94 3.58 22.42
N SER A 370 2.13 4.03 22.83
CA SER A 370 3.37 3.29 22.59
C SER A 370 3.48 2.08 23.53
N PRO A 371 3.95 0.91 23.05
CA PRO A 371 4.31 -0.20 23.93
C PRO A 371 5.37 0.17 24.97
N ALA A 372 6.15 1.24 24.76
CA ALA A 372 7.10 1.79 25.73
C ALA A 372 6.44 2.26 27.04
N MET A 373 5.12 2.43 27.08
CA MET A 373 4.38 2.69 28.32
C MET A 373 4.62 1.62 29.40
N SER A 374 5.04 0.41 29.01
CA SER A 374 5.35 -0.67 29.95
C SER A 374 6.48 -0.35 30.94
N ILE A 375 7.40 0.57 30.59
CA ILE A 375 8.51 0.96 31.50
C ILE A 375 8.15 2.10 32.46
N VAL A 376 7.00 2.77 32.29
CA VAL A 376 6.60 3.93 33.06
C VAL A 376 6.51 3.64 34.59
N PRO A 377 5.91 2.51 35.01
CA PRO A 377 5.85 2.21 36.48
C PRO A 377 7.24 2.08 37.10
N ASP A 378 8.20 1.50 36.37
CA ASP A 378 9.56 1.31 36.91
C ASP A 378 10.36 2.61 36.89
N LEU A 379 10.18 3.49 35.93
CA LEU A 379 10.71 4.84 35.90
C LEU A 379 10.16 5.67 37.13
N GLN A 380 8.86 5.55 37.44
CA GLN A 380 8.24 6.23 38.56
C GLN A 380 8.82 5.75 39.91
N LYS A 381 9.09 4.44 40.07
CA LYS A 381 9.79 3.89 41.24
C LYS A 381 11.19 4.50 41.44
N ARG A 382 11.84 4.85 40.31
CA ARG A 382 13.15 5.52 40.30
C ARG A 382 13.03 7.06 40.35
N HIS A 383 11.85 7.58 40.69
CA HIS A 383 11.54 9.01 40.80
C HIS A 383 11.72 9.81 39.49
N VAL A 384 11.67 9.15 38.34
CA VAL A 384 11.64 9.81 37.04
C VAL A 384 10.20 10.21 36.74
N LYS A 385 9.96 11.50 36.53
CA LYS A 385 8.64 11.99 36.10
C LYS A 385 8.50 11.92 34.59
N VAL A 386 7.72 10.95 34.14
CA VAL A 386 7.41 10.77 32.71
C VAL A 386 6.25 11.69 32.31
N THR A 387 6.41 12.36 31.18
CA THR A 387 5.33 13.07 30.50
C THR A 387 4.72 12.13 29.45
N VAL A 388 3.44 11.82 29.61
CA VAL A 388 2.72 10.97 28.65
C VAL A 388 1.97 11.89 27.69
N THR A 389 2.23 11.76 26.38
CA THR A 389 1.51 12.51 25.35
C THR A 389 0.24 11.78 24.93
N ASP A 390 -0.83 12.55 24.72
CA ASP A 390 -2.05 12.10 24.08
C ASP A 390 -1.98 12.30 22.54
N THR A 391 -3.06 11.95 21.86
CA THR A 391 -3.18 12.10 20.38
C THR A 391 -2.95 13.55 19.93
N ARG A 392 -3.42 14.54 20.68
CA ARG A 392 -3.22 15.96 20.37
C ARG A 392 -1.76 16.36 20.51
N GLY A 393 -1.12 15.97 21.61
CA GLY A 393 0.30 16.21 21.85
C GLY A 393 1.19 15.55 20.80
N LEU A 394 0.81 14.34 20.36
CA LEU A 394 1.51 13.63 19.27
C LEU A 394 1.45 14.39 17.95
N GLY A 395 0.28 14.91 17.56
CA GLY A 395 0.14 15.74 16.37
C GLY A 395 0.97 17.03 16.44
N GLN A 396 0.98 17.69 17.60
CA GLN A 396 1.80 18.87 17.83
C GLN A 396 3.31 18.55 17.75
N ALA A 397 3.72 17.38 18.25
CA ALA A 397 5.10 16.93 18.19
C ALA A 397 5.54 16.70 16.75
N THR A 398 4.74 15.97 15.95
CA THR A 398 5.00 15.68 14.56
C THR A 398 5.03 16.94 13.69
N GLY A 399 4.03 17.82 13.85
CA GLY A 399 3.99 19.11 13.15
C GLY A 399 5.21 19.98 13.45
N ARG A 400 5.60 20.08 14.72
CA ARG A 400 6.82 20.82 15.12
C ARG A 400 8.08 20.26 14.46
N MET A 401 8.27 18.95 14.45
CA MET A 401 9.44 18.33 13.81
C MET A 401 9.48 18.67 12.33
N LEU A 402 8.37 18.55 11.62
CA LEU A 402 8.27 18.88 10.20
C LEU A 402 8.55 20.38 9.92
N ASP A 403 7.96 21.26 10.72
CA ASP A 403 8.18 22.70 10.59
C ASP A 403 9.65 23.06 10.83
N MET A 404 10.27 22.52 11.89
CA MET A 404 11.66 22.84 12.22
C MET A 404 12.66 22.26 11.22
N ILE A 405 12.39 21.12 10.58
CA ILE A 405 13.21 20.59 9.46
C ILE A 405 13.08 21.52 8.26
N ARG A 406 11.85 21.86 7.86
CA ARG A 406 11.59 22.78 6.74
C ARG A 406 12.28 24.15 6.93
N ASP A 407 12.17 24.68 8.14
CA ASP A 407 12.69 26.00 8.49
C ASP A 407 14.19 25.96 8.88
N LYS A 408 14.83 24.77 8.82
CA LYS A 408 16.24 24.51 9.18
C LYS A 408 16.61 24.98 10.59
N THR A 409 15.68 24.84 11.53
CA THR A 409 15.85 25.24 12.95
C THR A 409 16.03 24.04 13.88
N VAL A 410 15.99 22.81 13.34
CA VAL A 410 16.45 21.60 14.02
C VAL A 410 17.67 21.05 13.27
N THR A 411 18.64 20.52 14.00
CA THR A 411 19.83 19.88 13.45
C THR A 411 19.97 18.45 13.98
N HIS A 412 20.67 17.61 13.23
CA HIS A 412 20.98 16.21 13.59
C HIS A 412 22.37 15.82 13.05
N LEU A 413 22.89 14.68 13.52
CA LEU A 413 24.13 14.10 12.97
C LEU A 413 23.89 13.47 11.59
N SER A 414 24.98 13.25 10.87
CA SER A 414 24.95 12.65 9.53
C SER A 414 24.30 11.25 9.50
N ASP A 415 23.82 10.85 8.32
CA ASP A 415 23.25 9.52 8.09
C ASP A 415 24.24 8.39 8.43
N ALA A 416 25.52 8.61 8.20
CA ALA A 416 26.57 7.64 8.53
C ALA A 416 26.73 7.41 10.05
N GLU A 417 26.51 8.45 10.85
CA GLU A 417 26.60 8.39 12.31
C GLU A 417 25.29 7.87 12.94
N GLN A 418 24.15 8.10 12.29
CA GLN A 418 22.83 7.70 12.79
C GLN A 418 21.97 6.98 11.73
N PRO A 419 22.43 5.83 11.20
CA PRO A 419 21.77 5.16 10.07
C PRO A 419 20.32 4.74 10.37
N GLN A 420 19.96 4.42 11.63
CA GLN A 420 18.62 4.05 12.01
C GLN A 420 17.67 5.27 11.99
N LEU A 421 18.15 6.44 12.42
CA LEU A 421 17.36 7.68 12.38
C LEU A 421 17.18 8.16 10.95
N ALA A 422 18.23 8.10 10.13
CA ALA A 422 18.20 8.42 8.72
C ALA A 422 17.22 7.53 7.93
N ALA A 423 17.30 6.20 8.14
CA ALA A 423 16.38 5.26 7.53
C ALA A 423 14.92 5.54 7.93
N ALA A 424 14.68 5.85 9.21
CA ALA A 424 13.36 6.21 9.71
C ALA A 424 12.85 7.52 9.08
N ALA A 425 13.68 8.55 8.94
CA ALA A 425 13.32 9.82 8.33
C ALA A 425 12.98 9.67 6.84
N LYS A 426 13.76 8.86 6.11
CA LYS A 426 13.57 8.63 4.67
C LYS A 426 12.34 7.81 4.34
N GLY A 427 12.00 6.81 5.15
CA GLY A 427 10.90 5.88 4.87
C GLY A 427 9.61 6.19 5.64
N VAL A 428 9.55 7.26 6.45
CA VAL A 428 8.36 7.58 7.23
C VAL A 428 7.20 8.02 6.36
N THR A 429 5.99 7.56 6.71
CA THR A 429 4.73 8.07 6.17
C THR A 429 3.92 8.76 7.25
N LEU A 430 2.91 9.55 6.86
CA LEU A 430 1.98 10.18 7.79
C LEU A 430 0.66 9.40 7.86
N ARG A 431 0.02 9.47 9.03
CA ARG A 431 -1.37 9.06 9.21
C ARG A 431 -2.18 10.20 9.81
N ASP A 432 -3.42 10.31 9.40
CA ASP A 432 -4.35 11.26 10.00
C ASP A 432 -4.68 10.87 11.45
N ILE A 433 -4.74 11.87 12.31
CA ILE A 433 -5.15 11.74 13.69
C ILE A 433 -6.26 12.75 14.02
N GLY A 434 -7.46 12.23 14.22
CA GLY A 434 -8.64 13.06 14.48
C GLY A 434 -9.22 13.72 13.21
N PRO A 435 -10.38 14.39 13.34
CA PRO A 435 -11.17 14.87 12.19
C PRO A 435 -10.66 16.18 11.58
N ASN A 436 -9.66 16.84 12.16
CA ASN A 436 -9.28 18.22 11.82
C ASN A 436 -7.93 18.33 11.08
N GLY A 437 -7.50 17.27 10.37
CA GLY A 437 -6.29 17.32 9.54
C GLY A 437 -4.97 17.29 10.34
N ALA A 438 -4.99 16.95 11.62
CA ALA A 438 -3.76 16.70 12.37
C ALA A 438 -3.14 15.35 11.92
N VAL A 439 -1.82 15.33 11.79
CA VAL A 439 -1.07 14.15 11.34
C VAL A 439 -0.08 13.66 12.38
N ALA A 440 0.25 12.37 12.32
CA ALA A 440 1.34 11.76 13.08
C ALA A 440 2.11 10.77 12.21
N TRP A 441 3.31 10.41 12.65
CA TRP A 441 4.09 9.34 12.01
C TRP A 441 3.30 8.02 11.97
N ASN A 442 3.30 7.36 10.82
CA ASN A 442 2.53 6.14 10.60
C ASN A 442 3.37 4.89 10.87
N LYS A 443 3.33 4.37 12.09
CA LYS A 443 4.09 3.17 12.49
C LYS A 443 3.70 1.88 11.76
N LYS A 444 2.49 1.80 11.22
CA LYS A 444 1.99 0.59 10.55
C LYS A 444 2.08 0.67 9.03
N GLY A 445 2.16 1.86 8.48
CA GLY A 445 2.17 2.10 7.03
C GLY A 445 3.49 2.66 6.51
N SER A 446 4.55 2.69 7.34
CA SER A 446 5.90 3.00 6.91
C SER A 446 6.65 1.71 6.59
N ASP A 447 7.39 1.67 5.49
CA ASP A 447 8.17 0.50 5.04
C ASP A 447 9.42 0.25 5.89
N VAL A 448 9.66 1.09 6.88
CA VAL A 448 10.82 1.07 7.78
C VAL A 448 10.40 1.22 9.23
N GLU A 449 11.25 0.76 10.14
CA GLU A 449 11.05 0.98 11.57
C GLU A 449 11.29 2.46 11.93
N ILE A 450 10.24 3.14 12.39
CA ILE A 450 10.23 4.59 12.65
C ILE A 450 10.35 5.00 14.11
N SER A 451 10.51 4.03 15.05
CA SER A 451 10.68 4.37 16.48
C SER A 451 11.87 5.28 16.77
N PRO A 452 13.00 5.23 16.02
CA PRO A 452 14.07 6.21 16.14
C PRO A 452 13.60 7.66 15.93
N LEU A 453 12.87 7.90 14.83
CA LEU A 453 12.31 9.22 14.52
C LEU A 453 11.21 9.62 15.50
N GLN A 454 10.35 8.69 15.88
CA GLN A 454 9.29 8.94 16.88
C GLN A 454 9.88 9.34 18.23
N ALA A 455 10.92 8.65 18.69
CA ALA A 455 11.60 8.96 19.95
C ALA A 455 12.26 10.35 19.94
N THR A 456 12.97 10.71 18.86
CA THR A 456 13.56 12.05 18.71
C THR A 456 12.50 13.15 18.61
N THR A 457 11.38 12.89 17.95
CA THR A 457 10.21 13.80 17.87
C THR A 457 9.59 14.04 19.24
N LEU A 458 9.44 12.99 20.04
CA LEU A 458 8.93 13.10 21.42
C LEU A 458 9.90 13.86 22.33
N ALA A 459 11.22 13.64 22.17
CA ALA A 459 12.25 14.39 22.88
C ALA A 459 12.16 15.90 22.57
N LEU A 460 12.07 16.24 21.28
CA LEU A 460 11.91 17.62 20.80
C LEU A 460 10.66 18.26 21.41
N HIS A 461 9.53 17.57 21.35
CA HIS A 461 8.29 18.04 21.97
C HIS A 461 8.45 18.31 23.47
N GLY A 462 9.08 17.38 24.18
CA GLY A 462 9.37 17.52 25.62
C GLY A 462 10.23 18.73 25.95
N ALA A 463 11.28 18.97 25.16
CA ALA A 463 12.18 20.11 25.35
C ALA A 463 11.46 21.47 25.18
N PHE A 464 10.45 21.52 24.28
CA PHE A 464 9.70 22.75 24.02
C PHE A 464 8.50 22.96 24.95
N THR A 465 7.97 21.92 25.57
CA THR A 465 6.74 22.01 26.38
C THR A 465 6.99 21.96 27.88
N THR A 466 8.13 21.43 28.32
CA THR A 466 8.45 21.29 29.76
C THR A 466 8.66 22.61 30.44
N LYS A 467 8.14 22.70 31.68
CA LYS A 467 8.40 23.80 32.61
C LYS A 467 9.58 23.53 33.55
N ARG A 468 10.08 22.29 33.60
CA ARG A 468 11.19 21.90 34.48
C ARG A 468 12.50 22.48 33.94
N ARG A 469 13.29 23.03 34.87
CA ARG A 469 14.64 23.55 34.61
C ARG A 469 15.62 22.85 35.58
N PRO A 470 16.28 21.77 35.14
CA PRO A 470 17.26 21.04 35.97
C PRO A 470 18.40 21.97 36.39
N GLY A 471 18.89 21.79 37.62
CA GLY A 471 20.01 22.59 38.14
C GLY A 471 19.67 24.01 38.59
N ARG A 472 18.46 24.51 38.37
CA ARG A 472 18.05 25.82 38.89
C ARG A 472 17.77 25.72 40.42
N LYS A 473 18.64 26.34 41.26
CA LYS A 473 18.36 26.45 42.70
C LYS A 473 17.07 27.24 42.91
N GLN A 474 16.07 26.65 43.56
CA GLN A 474 14.85 27.36 43.96
C GLN A 474 15.25 28.47 44.93
N ARG A 475 15.11 29.73 44.53
CA ARG A 475 15.15 30.84 45.45
C ARG A 475 13.80 30.85 46.22
N LEU A 476 13.82 30.45 47.48
CA LEU A 476 12.72 30.71 48.41
C LEU A 476 12.50 32.23 48.44
N ARG A 477 11.41 32.74 47.85
CA ARG A 477 10.92 34.08 48.17
C ARG A 477 10.39 33.99 49.60
N ARG A 478 11.12 34.56 50.56
CA ARG A 478 10.53 34.91 51.84
C ARG A 478 9.44 35.94 51.54
N LEU A 479 8.20 35.58 51.83
CA LEU A 479 7.11 36.54 51.92
C LEU A 479 7.42 37.39 53.15
N ALA A 480 7.66 38.70 52.92
CA ALA A 480 7.76 39.70 53.96
C ALA A 480 6.35 40.11 54.43
#